data_7fa360a099960f2cbb47949924cd7c9d
#
_entry.id   7fa360a099960f2cbb47949924cd7c9d
#
_cell.length_a   1.000
_cell.length_b   1.000
_cell.length_c   1.000
_cell.angle_alpha   90.00
_cell.angle_beta   90.00
_cell.angle_gamma   90.00
#
_symmetry.space_group_name_H-M   'P 1'
#
loop_
_entity.id
_entity.type
_entity.pdbx_description
1 polymer ?
#
loop_
_entity_poly.entity_id
_entity_poly.type
_entity_poly.pdbx_seq_one_letter_code
_entity_poly.pdbx_strand_id
1 'polypeptide(L)'
;MIIAKNDENKRSMLWKAATLVSSVLIILIAVYLLAKLFTSNPLEGSWEDEDGNLGMTIEKNGTLIVNVPDLSDGSVDVKMHYTLDKEEKTISIHPDEGEYAKLLEDSGGQYTKEELLRSVDPVITTFNYSVEKSCLTLTEREYGEQMIFLKK
;
A
#
# COMPACT_ATOMS: atom_id res chain seq x y z
N MET A 1 44.82 16.94 -45.00
CA MET A 1 43.80 16.05 -45.55
C MET A 1 43.62 14.79 -44.74
N ILE A 2 44.68 14.14 -44.28
CA ILE A 2 44.63 12.95 -43.42
C ILE A 2 43.99 13.25 -42.05
N ILE A 3 44.20 14.46 -41.55
CA ILE A 3 43.65 14.93 -40.24
C ILE A 3 42.14 15.04 -40.28
N ALA A 4 41.54 15.51 -41.38
CA ALA A 4 40.09 15.63 -41.53
C ALA A 4 39.38 14.26 -41.53
N LYS A 5 40.03 13.26 -42.13
CA LYS A 5 39.52 11.89 -42.20
C LYS A 5 39.53 11.20 -40.84
N ASN A 6 40.53 11.47 -40.02
CA ASN A 6 40.60 10.97 -38.64
C ASN A 6 39.56 11.61 -37.73
N ASP A 7 39.29 12.89 -37.95
CA ASP A 7 38.28 13.61 -37.16
C ASP A 7 36.85 13.13 -37.46
N GLU A 8 36.56 12.77 -38.71
CA GLU A 8 35.28 12.19 -39.09
C GLU A 8 35.07 10.82 -38.47
N ASN A 9 36.09 9.98 -38.45
CA ASN A 9 36.01 8.65 -37.81
C ASN A 9 35.81 8.76 -36.29
N LYS A 10 36.54 9.64 -35.65
CA LYS A 10 36.38 9.90 -34.21
C LYS A 10 35.02 10.47 -33.89
N ARG A 11 34.53 11.39 -34.69
CA ARG A 11 33.22 12.00 -34.56
C ARG A 11 32.12 10.98 -34.75
N SER A 12 32.20 10.09 -35.73
CA SER A 12 31.25 9.01 -35.96
C SER A 12 31.24 8.01 -34.81
N MET A 13 32.42 7.67 -34.27
CA MET A 13 32.56 6.76 -33.13
C MET A 13 31.96 7.34 -31.86
N LEU A 14 32.21 8.62 -31.58
CA LEU A 14 31.63 9.34 -30.46
C LEU A 14 30.11 9.42 -30.57
N TRP A 15 29.60 9.68 -31.77
CA TRP A 15 28.17 9.74 -32.03
C TRP A 15 27.50 8.38 -31.77
N LYS A 16 28.10 7.29 -32.25
CA LYS A 16 27.62 5.93 -32.01
C LYS A 16 27.64 5.57 -30.53
N ALA A 17 28.70 5.93 -29.82
CA ALA A 17 28.86 5.71 -28.42
C ALA A 17 27.79 6.50 -27.62
N ALA A 18 27.58 7.77 -27.96
CA ALA A 18 26.55 8.61 -27.31
C ALA A 18 25.14 8.05 -27.52
N THR A 19 24.84 7.62 -28.74
CA THR A 19 23.52 7.00 -29.05
C THR A 19 23.32 5.70 -28.28
N LEU A 20 24.33 4.86 -28.19
CA LEU A 20 24.26 3.60 -27.44
C LEU A 20 24.03 3.85 -25.94
N VAL A 21 24.78 4.77 -25.35
CA VAL A 21 24.66 5.14 -23.93
C VAL A 21 23.27 5.70 -23.65
N SER A 22 22.76 6.58 -24.50
CA SER A 22 21.43 7.15 -24.39
C SER A 22 20.35 6.08 -24.45
N SER A 23 20.49 5.13 -25.38
CA SER A 23 19.52 4.03 -25.52
C SER A 23 19.48 3.12 -24.29
N VAL A 24 20.65 2.77 -23.76
CA VAL A 24 20.77 1.97 -22.54
C VAL A 24 20.16 2.71 -21.35
N LEU A 25 20.41 4.01 -21.22
CA LEU A 25 19.87 4.82 -20.16
C LEU A 25 18.33 4.87 -20.21
N ILE A 26 17.75 5.06 -21.39
CA ILE A 26 16.30 5.07 -21.58
C ILE A 26 15.69 3.73 -21.19
N ILE A 27 16.31 2.62 -21.59
CA ILE A 27 15.86 1.27 -21.24
C ILE A 27 15.89 1.07 -19.71
N LEU A 28 16.98 1.49 -19.06
CA LEU A 28 17.09 1.39 -17.59
C LEU A 28 16.03 2.20 -16.87
N ILE A 29 15.76 3.42 -17.34
CA ILE A 29 14.71 4.27 -16.78
C ILE A 29 13.33 3.61 -16.98
N ALA A 30 13.06 3.09 -18.17
CA ALA A 30 11.81 2.41 -18.47
C ALA A 30 11.61 1.18 -17.59
N VAL A 31 12.64 0.34 -17.44
CA VAL A 31 12.59 -0.83 -16.56
C VAL A 31 12.37 -0.41 -15.10
N TYR A 32 13.05 0.63 -14.65
CA TYR A 32 12.89 1.16 -13.30
C TYR A 32 11.45 1.64 -13.05
N LEU A 33 10.89 2.41 -13.99
CA LEU A 33 9.51 2.90 -13.87
C LEU A 33 8.49 1.77 -13.89
N LEU A 34 8.69 0.78 -14.75
CA LEU A 34 7.83 -0.41 -14.79
C LEU A 34 7.91 -1.20 -13.48
N ALA A 35 9.11 -1.45 -12.99
CA ALA A 35 9.32 -2.13 -11.72
C ALA A 35 8.63 -1.38 -10.57
N LYS A 36 8.74 -0.06 -10.55
CA LYS A 36 8.09 0.78 -9.54
C LYS A 36 6.56 0.69 -9.61
N LEU A 37 5.99 0.66 -10.82
CA LEU A 37 4.56 0.47 -11.01
C LEU A 37 4.07 -0.88 -10.48
N PHE A 38 4.85 -1.94 -10.71
CA PHE A 38 4.48 -3.28 -10.24
C PHE A 38 4.72 -3.49 -8.75
N THR A 39 5.68 -2.80 -8.16
CA THR A 39 6.02 -2.95 -6.74
C THR A 39 5.32 -1.92 -5.85
N SER A 40 4.80 -0.83 -6.40
CA SER A 40 4.08 0.16 -5.61
C SER A 40 2.76 -0.39 -5.11
N ASN A 41 2.46 -0.12 -3.83
CA ASN A 41 1.18 -0.43 -3.23
C ASN A 41 0.28 0.80 -3.35
N PRO A 42 -0.80 0.75 -4.16
CA PRO A 42 -1.69 1.90 -4.33
C PRO A 42 -2.47 2.25 -3.06
N LEU A 43 -2.55 1.32 -2.12
CA LEU A 43 -3.28 1.50 -0.87
C LEU A 43 -2.41 2.01 0.27
N GLU A 44 -1.09 2.09 0.08
CA GLU A 44 -0.18 2.56 1.12
C GLU A 44 -0.51 3.97 1.60
N GLY A 45 -0.57 4.15 2.90
CA GLY A 45 -0.84 5.44 3.52
C GLY A 45 -1.82 5.35 4.67
N SER A 46 -2.20 6.49 5.20
CA SER A 46 -3.17 6.62 6.27
C SER A 46 -4.52 7.06 5.73
N TRP A 47 -5.55 6.37 6.14
CA TRP A 47 -6.91 6.55 5.68
C TRP A 47 -7.85 6.70 6.87
N GLU A 48 -8.88 7.49 6.71
CA GLU A 48 -9.90 7.71 7.73
C GLU A 48 -11.27 7.50 7.11
N ASP A 49 -12.12 6.74 7.82
CA ASP A 49 -13.50 6.53 7.42
C ASP A 49 -14.23 7.88 7.26
N GLU A 50 -15.12 7.95 6.29
CA GLU A 50 -15.91 9.15 6.00
C GLU A 50 -16.63 9.69 7.23
N ASP A 51 -17.14 8.79 8.08
CA ASP A 51 -17.83 9.15 9.31
C ASP A 51 -16.88 9.33 10.52
N GLY A 52 -15.59 9.12 10.34
CA GLY A 52 -14.59 9.25 11.40
C GLY A 52 -14.62 8.13 12.45
N ASN A 53 -15.31 7.03 12.17
CA ASN A 53 -15.47 5.93 13.11
C ASN A 53 -14.27 4.96 13.12
N LEU A 54 -13.45 4.98 12.07
CA LEU A 54 -12.35 4.03 11.93
C LEU A 54 -11.20 4.68 11.17
N GLY A 55 -10.01 4.51 11.68
CA GLY A 55 -8.78 4.89 10.97
C GLY A 55 -8.04 3.64 10.50
N MET A 56 -7.32 3.75 9.40
CA MET A 56 -6.56 2.64 8.84
C MET A 56 -5.24 3.13 8.28
N THR A 57 -4.15 2.49 8.65
CA THR A 57 -2.83 2.74 8.07
C THR A 57 -2.34 1.48 7.39
N ILE A 58 -2.07 1.58 6.09
CA ILE A 58 -1.62 0.47 5.27
C ILE A 58 -0.13 0.66 4.97
N GLU A 59 0.69 -0.27 5.42
CA GLU A 59 2.13 -0.25 5.23
C GLU A 59 2.55 -1.15 4.07
N LYS A 60 3.73 -0.91 3.53
CA LYS A 60 4.29 -1.68 2.40
C LYS A 60 4.52 -3.16 2.67
N ASN A 61 4.83 -3.49 3.91
CA ASN A 61 5.31 -4.80 4.32
C ASN A 61 4.21 -5.84 4.57
N GLY A 62 2.98 -5.57 4.18
CA GLY A 62 1.84 -6.45 4.44
C GLY A 62 1.22 -6.24 5.81
N THR A 63 1.58 -5.17 6.49
CA THR A 63 1.03 -4.79 7.80
C THR A 63 -0.04 -3.72 7.63
N LEU A 64 -1.12 -3.87 8.36
CA LEU A 64 -2.23 -2.94 8.39
C LEU A 64 -2.52 -2.61 9.85
N ILE A 65 -2.68 -1.33 10.16
CA ILE A 65 -3.02 -0.88 11.50
C ILE A 65 -4.40 -0.24 11.45
N VAL A 66 -5.31 -0.78 12.24
CA VAL A 66 -6.67 -0.24 12.38
C VAL A 66 -6.74 0.55 13.68
N ASN A 67 -7.08 1.82 13.58
CA ASN A 67 -7.30 2.65 14.74
C ASN A 67 -8.78 2.59 15.12
N VAL A 68 -9.06 2.03 16.29
CA VAL A 68 -10.42 1.87 16.81
C VAL A 68 -10.65 2.95 17.88
N PRO A 69 -11.51 3.94 17.62
CA PRO A 69 -11.86 4.91 18.65
C PRO A 69 -12.80 4.29 19.69
N ASP A 70 -12.81 4.85 20.87
CA ASP A 70 -13.77 4.52 21.94
C ASP A 70 -13.73 3.09 22.48
N LEU A 71 -12.67 2.32 22.20
CA LEU A 71 -12.49 0.99 22.78
C LEU A 71 -11.96 1.04 24.22
N SER A 72 -11.25 2.13 24.53
CA SER A 72 -10.76 2.42 25.89
C SER A 72 -10.87 3.93 26.12
N ASP A 73 -10.17 4.47 27.12
CA ASP A 73 -10.10 5.93 27.38
C ASP A 73 -9.42 6.72 26.24
N GLY A 74 -9.52 6.23 25.03
CA GLY A 74 -8.94 6.80 23.83
C GLY A 74 -9.06 5.82 22.67
N SER A 75 -8.26 6.01 21.64
CA SER A 75 -8.20 5.09 20.50
C SER A 75 -7.19 3.97 20.75
N VAL A 76 -7.44 2.81 20.16
CA VAL A 76 -6.55 1.66 20.20
C VAL A 76 -6.10 1.31 18.78
N ASP A 77 -4.81 1.15 18.58
CA ASP A 77 -4.23 0.70 17.32
C ASP A 77 -4.11 -0.82 17.30
N VAL A 78 -4.82 -1.45 16.38
CA VAL A 78 -4.83 -2.90 16.22
C VAL A 78 -4.04 -3.27 14.97
N LYS A 79 -2.94 -3.97 15.16
CA LYS A 79 -2.07 -4.43 14.08
C LYS A 79 -2.59 -5.72 13.47
N MET A 80 -2.67 -5.76 12.16
CA MET A 80 -3.16 -6.89 11.38
C MET A 80 -2.24 -7.13 10.18
N HIS A 81 -2.53 -8.18 9.43
CA HIS A 81 -1.85 -8.49 8.19
C HIS A 81 -2.83 -8.41 7.02
N TYR A 82 -2.32 -8.08 5.84
CA TYR A 82 -3.12 -8.09 4.63
C TYR A 82 -2.35 -8.73 3.48
N THR A 83 -3.11 -9.27 2.53
CA THR A 83 -2.59 -9.70 1.24
C THR A 83 -3.31 -8.92 0.16
N LEU A 84 -2.55 -8.48 -0.84
CA LEU A 84 -3.05 -7.64 -1.91
C LEU A 84 -2.92 -8.37 -3.24
N ASP A 85 -4.01 -8.48 -3.98
CA ASP A 85 -4.02 -8.95 -5.36
C ASP A 85 -4.32 -7.76 -6.28
N LYS A 86 -3.29 -7.29 -6.98
CA LYS A 86 -3.39 -6.12 -7.87
C LYS A 86 -4.12 -6.42 -9.17
N GLU A 87 -4.11 -7.65 -9.62
CA GLU A 87 -4.80 -8.07 -10.84
C GLU A 87 -6.31 -8.13 -10.62
N GLU A 88 -6.71 -8.78 -9.53
CA GLU A 88 -8.11 -8.89 -9.14
C GLU A 88 -8.63 -7.65 -8.42
N LYS A 89 -7.75 -6.76 -8.00
CA LYS A 89 -8.04 -5.58 -7.17
C LYS A 89 -8.77 -5.96 -5.88
N THR A 90 -8.18 -6.89 -5.15
CA THR A 90 -8.69 -7.35 -3.87
C THR A 90 -7.66 -7.19 -2.77
N ILE A 91 -8.15 -6.91 -1.57
CA ILE A 91 -7.36 -6.91 -0.35
C ILE A 91 -8.03 -7.84 0.66
N SER A 92 -7.25 -8.77 1.20
CA SER A 92 -7.70 -9.69 2.26
C SER A 92 -7.02 -9.31 3.55
N ILE A 93 -7.80 -9.04 4.58
CA ILE A 93 -7.30 -8.61 5.89
C ILE A 93 -7.41 -9.77 6.86
N HIS A 94 -6.31 -10.08 7.53
CA HIS A 94 -6.17 -11.21 8.43
C HIS A 94 -5.81 -10.73 9.83
N PRO A 95 -6.41 -11.32 10.89
CA PRO A 95 -6.07 -10.98 12.26
C PRO A 95 -4.68 -11.47 12.65
N ASP A 96 -4.09 -10.80 13.63
CA ASP A 96 -2.86 -11.23 14.28
C ASP A 96 -3.16 -11.56 15.75
N GLU A 97 -3.25 -12.84 16.06
CA GLU A 97 -3.59 -13.32 17.40
C GLU A 97 -2.53 -12.92 18.45
N GLY A 98 -1.27 -12.87 18.06
CA GLY A 98 -0.19 -12.42 18.95
C GLY A 98 -0.32 -10.94 19.34
N GLU A 99 -0.72 -10.10 18.41
CA GLU A 99 -0.96 -8.69 18.67
C GLU A 99 -2.22 -8.48 19.54
N TYR A 100 -3.25 -9.28 19.33
CA TYR A 100 -4.45 -9.24 20.17
C TYR A 100 -4.12 -9.59 21.63
N ALA A 101 -3.34 -10.64 21.83
CA ALA A 101 -2.90 -11.05 23.17
C ALA A 101 -2.12 -9.93 23.87
N LYS A 102 -1.20 -9.28 23.15
CA LYS A 102 -0.44 -8.14 23.64
C LYS A 102 -1.32 -6.96 24.04
N LEU A 103 -2.25 -6.59 23.16
CA LEU A 103 -3.19 -5.49 23.43
C LEU A 103 -4.04 -5.74 24.65
N LEU A 104 -4.53 -6.95 24.83
CA LEU A 104 -5.34 -7.33 26.00
C LEU A 104 -4.51 -7.29 27.29
N GLU A 105 -3.27 -7.75 27.25
CA GLU A 105 -2.36 -7.70 28.38
C GLU A 105 -2.03 -6.24 28.76
N ASP A 106 -1.72 -5.42 27.76
CA ASP A 106 -1.37 -4.01 27.96
C ASP A 106 -2.58 -3.16 28.39
N SER A 107 -3.81 -3.57 28.07
CA SER A 107 -5.03 -2.84 28.41
C SER A 107 -5.32 -2.85 29.91
N GLY A 108 -4.81 -3.85 30.64
CA GLY A 108 -5.11 -3.98 32.07
C GLY A 108 -6.58 -4.19 32.40
N GLY A 109 -7.35 -4.74 31.46
CA GLY A 109 -8.76 -5.00 31.64
C GLY A 109 -9.71 -3.89 31.20
N GLN A 110 -9.21 -2.88 30.50
CA GLN A 110 -10.06 -1.78 29.99
C GLN A 110 -11.09 -2.24 28.97
N TYR A 111 -10.77 -3.31 28.22
CA TYR A 111 -11.69 -3.94 27.28
C TYR A 111 -11.44 -5.45 27.23
N THR A 112 -12.44 -6.21 26.80
CA THR A 112 -12.35 -7.66 26.68
C THR A 112 -11.92 -8.08 25.27
N LYS A 113 -11.49 -9.34 25.12
CA LYS A 113 -11.18 -9.92 23.81
C LYS A 113 -12.39 -9.84 22.88
N GLU A 114 -13.59 -10.09 23.39
CA GLU A 114 -14.82 -10.03 22.61
C GLU A 114 -15.12 -8.64 22.09
N GLU A 115 -14.91 -7.61 22.91
CA GLU A 115 -15.07 -6.22 22.51
C GLU A 115 -14.07 -5.83 21.42
N LEU A 116 -12.80 -6.21 21.58
CA LEU A 116 -11.76 -5.99 20.60
C LEU A 116 -12.10 -6.66 19.26
N LEU A 117 -12.45 -7.93 19.28
CA LEU A 117 -12.81 -8.69 18.08
C LEU A 117 -14.02 -8.09 17.38
N ARG A 118 -15.03 -7.70 18.13
CA ARG A 118 -16.23 -7.08 17.56
C ARG A 118 -15.93 -5.76 16.87
N SER A 119 -14.98 -4.99 17.40
CA SER A 119 -14.60 -3.70 16.84
C SER A 119 -13.88 -3.83 15.50
N VAL A 120 -13.13 -4.90 15.30
CA VAL A 120 -12.32 -5.11 14.07
C VAL A 120 -12.93 -6.12 13.09
N ASP A 121 -13.94 -6.87 13.52
CA ASP A 121 -14.60 -7.88 12.69
C ASP A 121 -15.06 -7.36 11.32
N PRO A 122 -15.64 -6.15 11.21
CA PRO A 122 -16.06 -5.62 9.93
C PRO A 122 -14.95 -5.48 8.89
N VAL A 123 -13.69 -5.37 9.30
CA VAL A 123 -12.56 -5.23 8.38
C VAL A 123 -11.83 -6.55 8.10
N ILE A 124 -12.13 -7.61 8.84
CA ILE A 124 -11.50 -8.93 8.69
C ILE A 124 -12.23 -9.74 7.63
N THR A 125 -12.04 -9.40 6.38
CA THR A 125 -12.62 -10.11 5.23
C THR A 125 -11.86 -9.72 3.96
N THR A 126 -12.32 -10.20 2.83
CA THR A 126 -11.78 -9.83 1.52
C THR A 126 -12.65 -8.76 0.89
N PHE A 127 -12.01 -7.67 0.49
CA PHE A 127 -12.67 -6.56 -0.19
C PHE A 127 -12.18 -6.40 -1.60
N ASN A 128 -13.06 -5.98 -2.50
CA ASN A 128 -12.67 -5.34 -3.73
C ASN A 128 -12.31 -3.89 -3.40
N TYR A 129 -11.19 -3.38 -3.92
CA TYR A 129 -10.78 -2.02 -3.65
C TYR A 129 -10.81 -1.15 -4.90
N SER A 130 -11.07 0.12 -4.71
CA SER A 130 -10.95 1.16 -5.73
C SER A 130 -10.32 2.39 -5.11
N VAL A 131 -9.27 2.92 -5.74
CA VAL A 131 -8.61 4.15 -5.29
C VAL A 131 -8.76 5.20 -6.38
N GLU A 132 -9.38 6.31 -6.04
CA GLU A 132 -9.49 7.47 -6.90
C GLU A 132 -9.01 8.71 -6.14
N LYS A 133 -7.90 9.30 -6.58
CA LYS A 133 -7.29 10.47 -5.91
C LYS A 133 -7.02 10.19 -4.43
N SER A 134 -7.77 10.81 -3.54
CA SER A 134 -7.65 10.68 -2.09
C SER A 134 -8.77 9.85 -1.47
N CYS A 135 -9.47 9.06 -2.27
CA CYS A 135 -10.60 8.25 -1.82
C CYS A 135 -10.33 6.76 -2.06
N LEU A 136 -10.47 5.97 -1.01
CA LEU A 136 -10.38 4.51 -1.06
C LEU A 136 -11.77 3.94 -0.78
N THR A 137 -12.28 3.14 -1.69
CA THR A 137 -13.53 2.40 -1.50
C THR A 137 -13.23 0.93 -1.35
N LEU A 138 -13.69 0.35 -0.26
CA LEU A 138 -13.63 -1.08 0.00
C LEU A 138 -15.04 -1.65 -0.10
N THR A 139 -15.22 -2.61 -1.00
CA THR A 139 -16.51 -3.28 -1.20
C THR A 139 -16.38 -4.73 -0.77
N GLU A 140 -17.15 -5.12 0.23
CA GLU A 140 -17.16 -6.51 0.70
C GLU A 140 -17.71 -7.43 -0.38
N ARG A 141 -17.07 -8.58 -0.59
CA ARG A 141 -17.40 -9.48 -1.69
C ARG A 141 -18.68 -10.28 -1.46
N GLU A 142 -19.02 -10.56 -0.22
CA GLU A 142 -20.15 -11.42 0.12
C GLU A 142 -21.49 -10.68 0.10
N TYR A 143 -21.56 -9.53 0.77
CA TYR A 143 -22.79 -8.76 0.89
C TYR A 143 -22.82 -7.45 0.14
N GLY A 144 -21.67 -7.04 -0.44
CA GLY A 144 -21.56 -5.81 -1.22
C GLY A 144 -21.56 -4.52 -0.38
N GLU A 145 -21.36 -4.62 0.92
CA GLU A 145 -21.26 -3.44 1.78
C GLU A 145 -20.02 -2.63 1.41
N GLN A 146 -20.17 -1.32 1.39
CA GLN A 146 -19.09 -0.41 1.03
C GLN A 146 -18.63 0.41 2.22
N MET A 147 -17.30 0.54 2.33
CA MET A 147 -16.64 1.43 3.27
C MET A 147 -15.83 2.44 2.48
N ILE A 148 -16.00 3.72 2.77
CA ILE A 148 -15.33 4.81 2.08
C ILE A 148 -14.33 5.46 3.03
N PHE A 149 -13.08 5.51 2.62
CA PHE A 149 -11.99 6.12 3.39
C PHE A 149 -11.40 7.28 2.62
N LEU A 150 -11.07 8.33 3.33
CA LEU A 150 -10.39 9.49 2.80
C LEU A 150 -8.93 9.50 3.25
N LYS A 151 -8.04 9.88 2.36
CA LYS A 151 -6.62 9.93 2.66
C LYS A 151 -6.32 11.11 3.61
N LYS A 152 -5.58 10.80 4.66
CA LYS A 152 -5.09 11.82 5.61
C LYS A 152 -3.92 12.59 5.09
#